data_b6fb2049822954a33a947c4d419bdce5
#
_entry.id   b6fb2049822954a33a947c4d419bdce5
#
_cell.length_a   1.000
_cell.length_b   1.000
_cell.length_c   1.000
_cell.angle_alpha   90.00
_cell.angle_beta   90.00
_cell.angle_gamma   90.00
#
_symmetry.space_group_name_H-M   'P 1'
#
loop_
_entity.id
_entity.type
_entity.pdbx_description
1 polymer ?
#
loop_
_entity_poly.entity_id
_entity_poly.type
_entity_poly.pdbx_seq_one_letter_code
_entity_poly.pdbx_strand_id
1 'polypeptide(L)' 'MTGEEAKAALKSKCPVIHNGIEYKYIDAIIYRVDKYGRIVAYVEMFDKCGHSVMVAPMKDIENIQEK' A
#
# COMPACT_ATOMS: atom_id res chain seq x y z
N MET A 1 -8.18 0.12 0.95
CA MET A 1 -7.79 -0.50 -0.33
C MET A 1 -8.02 -1.99 -0.25
N THR A 2 -8.63 -2.56 -1.27
CA THR A 2 -8.84 -4.00 -1.32
C THR A 2 -7.61 -4.68 -1.92
N GLY A 3 -7.60 -6.02 -1.83
CA GLY A 3 -6.50 -6.76 -2.41
C GLY A 3 -6.36 -6.58 -3.90
N GLU A 4 -7.50 -6.51 -4.59
CA GLU A 4 -7.47 -6.30 -6.04
C GLU A 4 -7.00 -4.90 -6.38
N GLU A 5 -7.43 -3.92 -5.61
CA GLU A 5 -6.96 -2.55 -5.83
C GLU A 5 -5.46 -2.44 -5.60
N ALA A 6 -4.97 -3.12 -4.57
CA ALA A 6 -3.54 -3.10 -4.28
C ALA A 6 -2.74 -3.76 -5.39
N LYS A 7 -3.24 -4.87 -5.92
CA LYS A 7 -2.55 -5.54 -7.03
C LYS A 7 -2.52 -4.67 -8.27
N ALA A 8 -3.64 -3.99 -8.56
CA ALA A 8 -3.68 -3.10 -9.70
C ALA A 8 -2.72 -1.93 -9.53
N ALA A 9 -2.68 -1.36 -8.34
CA ALA A 9 -1.76 -0.25 -8.07
C ALA A 9 -0.32 -0.71 -8.15
N LEU A 10 -0.04 -1.93 -7.68
CA LEU A 10 1.31 -2.49 -7.78
C LEU A 10 1.76 -2.61 -9.23
N LYS A 11 0.89 -3.13 -10.08
CA LYS A 11 1.22 -3.34 -11.48
C LYS A 11 1.41 -2.02 -12.22
N SER A 12 0.54 -1.05 -11.98
CA SER A 12 0.57 0.20 -12.72
C SER A 12 1.44 1.26 -12.04
N LYS A 13 1.92 0.98 -10.83
CA LYS A 13 2.77 1.90 -10.07
C LYS A 13 2.09 3.24 -9.87
N CYS A 14 0.81 3.19 -9.50
CA CYS A 14 0.04 4.39 -9.24
C CYS A 14 0.35 4.92 -7.85
N PRO A 15 0.27 6.24 -7.66
CA PRO A 15 0.43 6.80 -6.33
C PRO A 15 -0.70 6.36 -5.41
N VAL A 16 -0.40 6.32 -4.13
CA VAL A 16 -1.39 5.97 -3.11
C VAL A 16 -1.24 6.93 -1.94
N ILE A 17 -2.26 6.94 -1.08
CA ILE A 17 -2.27 7.82 0.08
C ILE A 17 -2.37 6.98 1.33
N HIS A 18 -1.55 7.31 2.31
CA HIS A 18 -1.62 6.72 3.63
C HIS A 18 -1.52 7.83 4.65
N ASN A 19 -2.55 7.91 5.50
CA ASN A 19 -2.54 8.87 6.59
C ASN A 19 -2.36 10.31 6.09
N GLY A 20 -2.98 10.61 4.95
CA GLY A 20 -2.92 11.95 4.38
C GLY A 20 -1.64 12.27 3.64
N ILE A 21 -0.72 11.31 3.56
CA ILE A 21 0.55 11.51 2.88
C ILE A 21 0.54 10.72 1.58
N GLU A 22 0.92 11.37 0.50
CA GLU A 22 0.96 10.73 -0.80
C GLU A 22 2.29 10.01 -0.98
N TYR A 23 2.22 8.76 -1.41
CA TYR A 23 3.39 7.95 -1.69
C TYR A 23 3.48 7.70 -3.19
N LYS A 24 4.69 7.51 -3.65
CA LYS A 24 4.96 7.45 -5.08
C LYS A 24 4.30 6.24 -5.74
N TYR A 25 4.47 5.08 -5.14
CA TYR A 25 3.82 3.86 -5.63
C TYR A 25 4.01 2.75 -4.62
N ILE A 26 3.24 1.68 -4.82
CA ILE A 26 3.38 0.46 -4.03
C ILE A 26 4.47 -0.38 -4.66
N ASP A 27 5.40 -0.85 -3.85
CA ASP A 27 6.50 -1.67 -4.30
C ASP A 27 6.26 -3.16 -4.06
N ALA A 28 5.52 -3.49 -3.02
CA ALA A 28 5.29 -4.89 -2.67
C ALA A 28 4.04 -5.02 -1.82
N ILE A 29 3.46 -6.21 -1.86
CA ILE A 29 2.36 -6.58 -0.98
C ILE A 29 2.87 -7.71 -0.11
N ILE A 30 2.72 -7.55 1.20
CA ILE A 30 3.26 -8.47 2.18
C ILE A 30 2.13 -9.09 2.97
N TYR A 31 2.13 -10.42 3.09
CA TYR A 31 1.15 -11.12 3.90
C TYR A 31 1.83 -11.64 5.15
N ARG A 32 1.22 -11.38 6.29
CA ARG A 32 1.76 -11.82 7.57
C ARG A 32 0.64 -12.48 8.38
N VAL A 33 1.04 -13.31 9.32
CA VAL A 33 0.09 -13.93 10.24
C VAL A 33 0.21 -13.19 11.56
N ASP A 34 -0.93 -12.69 12.07
CA ASP A 34 -0.92 -11.97 13.34
C ASP A 34 -0.95 -12.97 14.50
N LYS A 35 -0.99 -12.43 15.72
CA LYS A 35 -0.94 -13.29 16.91
C LYS A 35 -2.19 -14.14 17.09
N TYR A 36 -3.24 -13.83 16.36
CA TYR A 36 -4.48 -14.59 16.41
C TYR A 36 -4.58 -15.61 15.30
N GLY A 37 -3.54 -15.76 14.49
CA GLY A 37 -3.55 -16.71 13.40
C GLY A 37 -4.23 -16.22 12.14
N ARG A 38 -4.51 -14.92 12.05
CA ARG A 38 -5.17 -14.35 10.89
C ARG A 38 -4.13 -13.80 9.93
N ILE A 39 -4.46 -13.88 8.65
CA ILE A 39 -3.59 -13.33 7.62
C ILE A 39 -3.92 -11.84 7.46
N VAL A 40 -2.90 -11.02 7.59
CA VAL A 40 -3.03 -9.57 7.45
C VAL A 40 -2.14 -9.13 6.30
N ALA A 41 -2.69 -8.32 5.42
CA ALA A 41 -1.95 -7.81 4.27
C ALA A 41 -1.40 -6.43 4.57
N TYR A 42 -0.13 -6.24 4.22
CA TYR A 42 0.55 -4.96 4.33
C TYR A 42 1.03 -4.55 2.96
N VAL A 43 1.23 -3.27 2.75
CA VAL A 43 1.82 -2.78 1.50
C VAL A 43 3.08 -2.01 1.83
N GLU A 44 4.06 -2.16 0.97
CA GLU A 44 5.32 -1.44 1.04
C GLU A 44 5.29 -0.36 -0.02
N MET A 45 5.51 0.89 0.41
CA MET A 45 5.36 2.04 -0.47
C MET A 45 6.62 2.88 -0.42
N PHE A 46 6.97 3.50 -1.55
CA PHE A 46 8.04 4.48 -1.59
C PHE A 46 7.46 5.88 -1.42
N ASP A 47 8.19 6.73 -0.70
CA ASP A 47 7.77 8.11 -0.57
C ASP A 47 8.00 8.83 -1.90
N LYS A 48 7.58 10.11 -1.95
CA LYS A 48 7.67 10.87 -3.20
C LYS A 48 9.10 11.07 -3.64
N CYS A 49 10.01 11.17 -2.71
CA CYS A 49 11.42 11.36 -3.03
C CYS A 49 12.11 10.05 -3.40
N GLY A 50 11.49 8.93 -3.09
CA GLY A 50 12.09 7.64 -3.37
C GLY A 50 13.20 7.26 -2.43
N HIS A 51 13.32 7.94 -1.30
CA HIS A 51 14.40 7.69 -0.35
C HIS A 51 13.98 6.79 0.79
N SER A 52 12.69 6.71 1.08
CA SER A 52 12.21 5.96 2.22
C SER A 52 11.16 4.97 1.80
N VAL A 53 11.06 3.91 2.58
CA VAL A 53 10.05 2.89 2.38
C VAL A 53 9.16 2.87 3.61
N MET A 54 7.86 2.82 3.38
CA MET A 54 6.88 2.75 4.44
C MET A 54 6.07 1.47 4.29
N VAL A 55 5.90 0.74 5.38
CA VAL A 55 5.06 -0.45 5.39
C VAL A 55 3.85 -0.16 6.27
N ALA A 56 2.66 -0.36 5.73
CA ALA A 56 1.44 -0.07 6.45
C ALA A 56 0.37 -1.09 6.12
N PRO A 57 -0.62 -1.29 7.01
CA PRO A 57 -1.69 -2.23 6.72
C PRO A 57 -2.45 -1.79 5.47
N MET A 58 -2.77 -2.77 4.64
CA MET A 58 -3.46 -2.48 3.38
C MET A 58 -4.77 -1.74 3.60
N LYS A 59 -5.47 -2.05 4.68
CA LYS A 59 -6.76 -1.43 4.95
C LYS A 59 -6.67 0.07 5.19
N ASP A 60 -5.48 0.56 5.53
CA ASP A 60 -5.28 1.97 5.82
C ASP A 60 -4.80 2.76 4.62
N ILE A 61 -4.65 2.12 3.49
CA ILE A 61 -4.15 2.75 2.26
C ILE A 61 -5.32 3.16 1.40
N GLU A 62 -5.23 4.33 0.79
CA GLU A 62 -6.27 4.83 -0.08
C GLU A 62 -5.74 5.05 -1.47
N ASN A 63 -6.57 4.74 -2.45
CA ASN A 63 -6.27 5.06 -3.83
C ASN A 63 -6.46 6.55 -4.07
N ILE A 64 -5.63 7.11 -4.92
CA ILE A 64 -5.88 8.43 -5.43
C ILE A 64 -6.90 8.29 -6.55
N GLN A 65 -8.07 8.85 -6.33
CA GLN A 65 -9.14 8.71 -7.30
C GLN A 65 -8.99 9.71 -8.42
N GLU A 66 -9.13 9.20 -9.62
CA GLU A 66 -9.13 10.03 -10.82
C GLU A 66 -10.58 10.24 -11.26
N LYS A 67 -11.00 11.46 -11.30
CA LYS A 67 -12.38 11.71 -11.68
C LYS A 67 -12.51 12.63 -12.83
#